data_5dbccfa05fadc8815ef59bbba26db69f
#
_entry.id   5dbccfa05fadc8815ef59bbba26db69f
#
_cell.length_a   1.000
_cell.length_b   1.000
_cell.length_c   1.000
_cell.angle_alpha   90.00
_cell.angle_beta   90.00
_cell.angle_gamma   90.00
#
_symmetry.space_group_name_H-M   'P 1'
#
loop_
_entity.id
_entity.type
_entity.pdbx_description
1 polymer ?
#
loop_
_entity_poly.entity_id
_entity_poly.type
_entity_poly.pdbx_seq_one_letter_code
_entity_poly.pdbx_strand_id
1 'polypeptide(L)'
;REKRSTFIQLPSIHLMPIIMSFTVEKEIVQFNGKLQKLVHESDLTKTSMKVNVFLPPALTKAKVPAVLYLSGLTCDPNNATEKSFFQYFASKYGFALIFPDTSPRGAKIAGEDDSWDFGNGAGFYVDATESPWSTNYNMYSYVHKELLSKLGEQYSLQIDFKNLSIVGHSMGGYGALTGFLKNPGQYKSVLAFAPISNPLNCAWGEKCFGNYLGSDKSKWLAYDPTHLIKEYKGEIPEILIHQGAADSFYSTDHQLQPENFAAAAKEAGYKVDLRIVDGYDHLYFFISSFVEEHAKFHAKYLGLKL
;
A
#
# COMPACT_ATOMS: atom_id res chain seq x y z
N ARG A 1 -65.00 -26.79 26.07
CA ARG A 1 -64.24 -25.52 25.67
C ARG A 1 -62.84 -25.91 25.28
N GLU A 2 -62.59 -26.07 24.00
CA GLU A 2 -61.27 -26.33 23.42
C GLU A 2 -60.49 -25.01 23.33
N LYS A 3 -59.27 -24.99 23.89
CA LYS A 3 -58.32 -23.89 23.74
C LYS A 3 -57.59 -24.07 22.42
N ARG A 4 -57.88 -23.25 21.43
CA ARG A 4 -57.08 -23.14 20.21
C ARG A 4 -55.75 -22.45 20.54
N SER A 5 -54.64 -23.17 20.38
CA SER A 5 -53.29 -22.64 20.43
C SER A 5 -52.96 -22.00 19.09
N THR A 6 -52.76 -20.69 19.07
CA THR A 6 -52.33 -19.95 17.89
C THR A 6 -50.81 -20.00 17.84
N PHE A 7 -50.23 -20.78 16.92
CA PHE A 7 -48.80 -20.76 16.62
C PHE A 7 -48.50 -19.50 15.82
N ILE A 8 -47.70 -18.60 16.40
CA ILE A 8 -47.13 -17.47 15.68
C ILE A 8 -45.93 -18.00 14.88
N GLN A 9 -46.05 -18.03 13.55
CA GLN A 9 -44.98 -18.39 12.61
C GLN A 9 -44.06 -17.17 12.47
N LEU A 10 -42.85 -17.25 13.05
CA LEU A 10 -41.80 -16.23 12.86
C LEU A 10 -41.34 -16.26 11.42
N PRO A 11 -41.12 -15.09 10.79
CA PRO A 11 -40.60 -15.04 9.41
C PRO A 11 -39.18 -15.64 9.36
N SER A 12 -38.97 -16.56 8.41
CA SER A 12 -37.67 -17.10 8.13
C SER A 12 -36.75 -16.00 7.59
N ILE A 13 -35.76 -15.60 8.38
CA ILE A 13 -34.69 -14.72 7.95
C ILE A 13 -33.84 -15.51 6.94
N HIS A 14 -34.03 -15.23 5.66
CA HIS A 14 -33.10 -15.69 4.63
C HIS A 14 -31.80 -14.93 4.81
N LEU A 15 -30.83 -15.51 5.50
CA LEU A 15 -29.43 -15.07 5.46
C LEU A 15 -28.97 -15.29 4.03
N MET A 16 -28.84 -14.20 3.26
CA MET A 16 -28.10 -14.25 2.01
C MET A 16 -26.69 -14.76 2.32
N PRO A 17 -26.16 -15.74 1.55
CA PRO A 17 -24.78 -16.15 1.74
C PRO A 17 -23.88 -14.92 1.55
N ILE A 18 -23.02 -14.66 2.52
CA ILE A 18 -21.94 -13.68 2.38
C ILE A 18 -21.05 -14.22 1.26
N ILE A 19 -21.15 -13.63 0.08
CA ILE A 19 -20.23 -13.94 -1.03
C ILE A 19 -18.89 -13.35 -0.60
N MET A 20 -17.98 -14.23 -0.15
CA MET A 20 -16.61 -13.83 0.19
C MET A 20 -15.95 -13.32 -1.08
N SER A 21 -15.48 -12.05 -1.04
CA SER A 21 -14.87 -11.41 -2.20
C SER A 21 -13.46 -11.94 -2.50
N PHE A 22 -12.81 -12.59 -1.53
CA PHE A 22 -11.48 -13.20 -1.68
C PHE A 22 -11.52 -14.71 -1.49
N THR A 23 -10.73 -15.40 -2.29
CA THR A 23 -10.38 -16.81 -2.07
C THR A 23 -9.05 -16.88 -1.34
N VAL A 24 -8.98 -17.66 -0.27
CA VAL A 24 -7.73 -17.97 0.44
C VAL A 24 -7.03 -19.10 -0.32
N GLU A 25 -5.95 -18.79 -1.05
CA GLU A 25 -5.15 -19.80 -1.76
C GLU A 25 -4.26 -20.59 -0.80
N LYS A 26 -3.73 -19.89 0.26
CA LYS A 26 -2.84 -20.50 1.24
C LYS A 26 -2.89 -19.77 2.57
N GLU A 27 -2.83 -20.53 3.66
CA GLU A 27 -2.60 -20.02 5.02
C GLU A 27 -1.29 -20.59 5.56
N ILE A 28 -0.44 -19.71 6.13
CA ILE A 28 0.89 -20.04 6.65
C ILE A 28 0.98 -19.48 8.07
N VAL A 29 1.44 -20.31 9.00
CA VAL A 29 1.76 -19.84 10.36
C VAL A 29 3.14 -19.17 10.35
N GLN A 30 3.21 -17.94 10.83
CA GLN A 30 4.45 -17.19 10.93
C GLN A 30 4.41 -16.29 12.17
N PHE A 31 5.45 -16.33 13.01
CA PHE A 31 5.54 -15.55 14.26
C PHE A 31 4.28 -15.65 15.14
N ASN A 32 3.73 -16.84 15.27
CA ASN A 32 2.47 -17.16 15.97
C ASN A 32 1.22 -16.48 15.40
N GLY A 33 1.33 -15.71 14.32
CA GLY A 33 0.24 -15.15 13.54
C GLY A 33 -0.06 -16.01 12.31
N LYS A 34 -0.92 -15.48 11.44
CA LYS A 34 -1.37 -16.14 10.21
C LYS A 34 -1.13 -15.25 9.01
N LEU A 35 -0.37 -15.74 8.05
CA LEU A 35 -0.23 -15.14 6.74
C LEU A 35 -1.20 -15.83 5.78
N GLN A 36 -2.12 -15.10 5.20
CA GLN A 36 -3.05 -15.57 4.19
C GLN A 36 -2.68 -15.00 2.82
N LYS A 37 -2.50 -15.88 1.83
CA LYS A 37 -2.35 -15.51 0.42
C LYS A 37 -3.72 -15.55 -0.22
N LEU A 38 -4.17 -14.42 -0.74
CA LEU A 38 -5.52 -14.21 -1.23
C LEU A 38 -5.53 -13.86 -2.71
N VAL A 39 -6.60 -14.22 -3.37
CA VAL A 39 -6.90 -13.81 -4.74
C VAL A 39 -8.36 -13.36 -4.85
N HIS A 40 -8.61 -12.35 -5.69
CA HIS A 40 -9.95 -11.91 -6.02
C HIS A 40 -10.00 -11.31 -7.43
N GLU A 41 -11.20 -11.30 -8.02
CA GLU A 41 -11.44 -10.59 -9.27
C GLU A 41 -11.67 -9.10 -8.96
N SER A 42 -10.87 -8.24 -9.57
CA SER A 42 -10.99 -6.79 -9.39
C SER A 42 -11.90 -6.17 -10.43
N ASP A 43 -12.81 -5.33 -9.96
CA ASP A 43 -13.68 -4.56 -10.84
C ASP A 43 -12.95 -3.39 -11.51
N LEU A 44 -11.90 -2.87 -10.88
CA LEU A 44 -11.12 -1.73 -11.38
C LEU A 44 -10.00 -2.15 -12.33
N THR A 45 -9.29 -3.22 -12.01
CA THR A 45 -8.20 -3.70 -12.87
C THR A 45 -8.68 -4.68 -13.95
N LYS A 46 -9.90 -5.23 -13.83
CA LYS A 46 -10.46 -6.26 -14.72
C LYS A 46 -9.57 -7.49 -14.85
N THR A 47 -8.80 -7.78 -13.80
CA THR A 47 -7.90 -8.93 -13.71
C THR A 47 -8.05 -9.59 -12.34
N SER A 48 -7.55 -10.82 -12.25
CA SER A 48 -7.39 -11.51 -10.97
C SER A 48 -6.22 -10.90 -10.21
N MET A 49 -6.50 -10.32 -9.04
CA MET A 49 -5.51 -9.61 -8.23
C MET A 49 -5.14 -10.42 -6.98
N LYS A 50 -3.86 -10.42 -6.65
CA LYS A 50 -3.33 -11.07 -5.45
C LYS A 50 -3.04 -10.07 -4.35
N VAL A 51 -3.25 -10.49 -3.12
CA VAL A 51 -2.88 -9.74 -1.91
C VAL A 51 -2.53 -10.71 -0.79
N ASN A 52 -1.48 -10.40 -0.03
CA ASN A 52 -1.15 -11.15 1.18
C ASN A 52 -1.60 -10.34 2.40
N VAL A 53 -2.22 -11.01 3.37
CA VAL A 53 -2.66 -10.40 4.63
C VAL A 53 -2.05 -11.18 5.79
N PHE A 54 -1.32 -10.48 6.65
CA PHE A 54 -0.82 -11.04 7.90
C PHE A 54 -1.69 -10.60 9.07
N LEU A 55 -2.17 -11.55 9.84
CA LEU A 55 -2.95 -11.34 11.06
C LEU A 55 -2.07 -11.69 12.26
N PRO A 56 -1.82 -10.75 13.20
CA PRO A 56 -0.99 -11.02 14.38
C PRO A 56 -1.71 -11.94 15.37
N PRO A 57 -0.98 -12.58 16.32
CA PRO A 57 -1.59 -13.50 17.28
C PRO A 57 -2.52 -12.84 18.31
N ALA A 58 -2.49 -11.52 18.42
CA ALA A 58 -3.25 -10.76 19.43
C ALA A 58 -4.77 -10.67 19.18
N LEU A 59 -5.31 -11.36 18.18
CA LEU A 59 -6.73 -11.31 17.76
C LEU A 59 -7.72 -11.93 18.77
N THR A 60 -7.41 -11.97 20.05
CA THR A 60 -8.26 -12.73 20.98
C THR A 60 -9.53 -11.99 21.44
N LYS A 61 -9.61 -10.65 21.33
CA LYS A 61 -10.81 -9.91 21.86
C LYS A 61 -11.15 -8.58 21.19
N ALA A 62 -10.29 -8.00 20.36
CA ALA A 62 -10.54 -6.71 19.70
C ALA A 62 -9.96 -6.71 18.28
N LYS A 63 -10.54 -5.87 17.41
CA LYS A 63 -9.96 -5.62 16.09
C LYS A 63 -8.59 -4.99 16.25
N VAL A 64 -7.65 -5.38 15.39
CA VAL A 64 -6.31 -4.78 15.34
C VAL A 64 -6.24 -3.72 14.24
N PRO A 65 -5.45 -2.67 14.41
CA PRO A 65 -5.15 -1.74 13.32
C PRO A 65 -4.32 -2.43 12.24
N ALA A 66 -4.15 -1.79 11.08
CA ALA A 66 -3.35 -2.36 10.02
C ALA A 66 -2.38 -1.36 9.38
N VAL A 67 -1.32 -1.90 8.78
CA VAL A 67 -0.37 -1.18 7.94
C VAL A 67 -0.45 -1.74 6.53
N LEU A 68 -0.72 -0.87 5.56
CA LEU A 68 -0.65 -1.17 4.15
C LEU A 68 0.78 -0.99 3.67
N TYR A 69 1.40 -2.05 3.14
CA TYR A 69 2.76 -2.04 2.61
C TYR A 69 2.74 -2.09 1.09
N LEU A 70 3.23 -1.05 0.44
CA LEU A 70 3.33 -0.97 -1.01
C LEU A 70 4.75 -1.34 -1.47
N SER A 71 4.83 -2.31 -2.37
CA SER A 71 6.10 -2.82 -2.91
C SER A 71 6.60 -2.00 -4.10
N GLY A 72 7.89 -2.12 -4.40
CA GLY A 72 8.57 -1.47 -5.50
C GLY A 72 8.37 -2.17 -6.85
N LEU A 73 9.09 -1.65 -7.87
CA LEU A 73 9.09 -2.20 -9.22
C LEU A 73 9.41 -3.70 -9.23
N THR A 74 8.77 -4.42 -10.14
CA THR A 74 8.89 -5.87 -10.38
C THR A 74 8.35 -6.77 -9.27
N CYS A 75 8.01 -6.23 -8.11
CA CYS A 75 7.52 -7.00 -6.98
C CYS A 75 6.08 -7.48 -7.16
N ASP A 76 5.79 -8.59 -6.52
CA ASP A 76 4.45 -9.09 -6.21
C ASP A 76 4.21 -9.08 -4.69
N PRO A 77 3.06 -9.53 -4.17
CA PRO A 77 2.82 -9.57 -2.72
C PRO A 77 3.83 -10.42 -1.92
N ASN A 78 4.53 -11.37 -2.56
CA ASN A 78 5.45 -12.28 -1.87
C ASN A 78 6.79 -11.62 -1.54
N ASN A 79 7.27 -10.68 -2.36
CA ASN A 79 8.58 -10.07 -2.15
C ASN A 79 8.72 -9.48 -0.74
N ALA A 80 7.79 -8.61 -0.34
CA ALA A 80 7.83 -7.99 0.98
C ALA A 80 7.49 -8.99 2.10
N THR A 81 6.50 -9.87 1.90
CA THR A 81 6.14 -10.89 2.89
C THR A 81 7.28 -11.86 3.21
N GLU A 82 8.11 -12.18 2.24
CA GLU A 82 9.20 -13.17 2.42
C GLU A 82 10.51 -12.52 2.87
N LYS A 83 10.72 -11.21 2.61
CA LYS A 83 12.04 -10.58 2.73
C LYS A 83 12.11 -9.40 3.69
N SER A 84 10.99 -8.74 4.03
CA SER A 84 11.04 -7.51 4.82
C SER A 84 11.18 -7.74 6.32
N PHE A 85 10.80 -8.91 6.83
CA PHE A 85 10.67 -9.22 8.26
C PHE A 85 9.66 -8.35 9.03
N PHE A 86 8.81 -7.61 8.33
CA PHE A 86 7.85 -6.71 8.94
C PHE A 86 6.84 -7.46 9.83
N GLN A 87 6.49 -8.70 9.47
CA GLN A 87 5.54 -9.54 10.20
C GLN A 87 6.00 -9.89 11.61
N TYR A 88 7.33 -9.98 11.86
CA TYR A 88 7.85 -10.17 13.21
C TYR A 88 7.44 -9.03 14.14
N PHE A 89 7.61 -7.80 13.68
CA PHE A 89 7.25 -6.61 14.45
C PHE A 89 5.73 -6.38 14.48
N ALA A 90 5.02 -6.72 13.44
CA ALA A 90 3.56 -6.71 13.42
C ALA A 90 2.98 -7.67 14.47
N SER A 91 3.56 -8.86 14.59
CA SER A 91 3.22 -9.81 15.65
C SER A 91 3.55 -9.25 17.05
N LYS A 92 4.71 -8.61 17.19
CA LYS A 92 5.20 -8.06 18.47
C LYS A 92 4.33 -6.91 18.96
N TYR A 93 3.92 -6.00 18.09
CA TYR A 93 3.17 -4.79 18.44
C TYR A 93 1.65 -4.93 18.28
N GLY A 94 1.16 -5.92 17.56
CA GLY A 94 -0.27 -6.23 17.45
C GLY A 94 -0.99 -5.46 16.33
N PHE A 95 -0.43 -5.35 15.13
CA PHE A 95 -1.10 -4.82 13.95
C PHE A 95 -1.09 -5.82 12.79
N ALA A 96 -2.08 -5.75 11.92
CA ALA A 96 -2.13 -6.53 10.69
C ALA A 96 -1.28 -5.86 9.59
N LEU A 97 -0.85 -6.66 8.59
CA LEU A 97 -0.17 -6.16 7.40
C LEU A 97 -0.93 -6.56 6.15
N ILE A 98 -0.98 -5.66 5.18
CA ILE A 98 -1.63 -5.85 3.88
C ILE A 98 -0.60 -5.58 2.79
N PHE A 99 -0.33 -6.55 1.93
CA PHE A 99 0.66 -6.48 0.85
C PHE A 99 -0.03 -6.72 -0.50
N PRO A 100 -0.49 -5.67 -1.21
CA PRO A 100 -1.09 -5.80 -2.53
C PRO A 100 -0.05 -6.05 -3.62
N ASP A 101 -0.51 -6.50 -4.79
CA ASP A 101 0.29 -6.53 -6.00
C ASP A 101 0.60 -5.11 -6.50
N THR A 102 1.62 -4.98 -7.33
CA THR A 102 2.15 -3.70 -7.84
C THR A 102 1.57 -3.30 -9.19
N SER A 103 0.87 -4.18 -9.85
CA SER A 103 0.17 -3.93 -11.12
C SER A 103 -0.96 -4.94 -11.34
N PRO A 104 -1.87 -4.71 -12.29
CA PRO A 104 -2.65 -5.78 -12.87
C PRO A 104 -1.75 -6.88 -13.41
N ARG A 105 -2.24 -8.12 -13.43
CA ARG A 105 -1.52 -9.26 -14.02
C ARG A 105 -2.39 -9.94 -15.06
N GLY A 106 -1.80 -10.23 -16.21
CA GLY A 106 -2.52 -10.95 -17.27
C GLY A 106 -3.58 -10.11 -18.00
N ALA A 107 -3.44 -8.79 -18.04
CA ALA A 107 -4.30 -7.91 -18.83
C ALA A 107 -4.13 -8.13 -20.35
N LYS A 108 -3.00 -8.71 -20.76
CA LYS A 108 -2.65 -9.01 -22.16
C LYS A 108 -2.61 -7.77 -23.05
N ILE A 109 -2.14 -6.66 -22.49
CA ILE A 109 -1.93 -5.44 -23.25
C ILE A 109 -0.59 -5.56 -23.99
N ALA A 110 -0.58 -5.23 -25.28
CA ALA A 110 0.65 -5.23 -26.06
C ALA A 110 1.68 -4.27 -25.43
N GLY A 111 2.88 -4.77 -25.18
CA GLY A 111 3.97 -4.01 -24.57
C GLY A 111 4.01 -4.02 -23.03
N GLU A 112 3.05 -4.69 -22.35
CA GLU A 112 3.05 -4.71 -20.88
C GLU A 112 4.20 -5.51 -20.25
N ASP A 113 4.85 -6.36 -21.03
CA ASP A 113 6.00 -7.19 -20.63
C ASP A 113 7.33 -6.75 -21.26
N ASP A 114 7.36 -5.65 -22.03
CA ASP A 114 8.53 -5.24 -22.79
C ASP A 114 9.65 -4.64 -21.93
N SER A 115 9.31 -4.21 -20.71
CA SER A 115 10.26 -3.50 -19.84
C SER A 115 9.97 -3.79 -18.36
N TRP A 116 11.03 -3.99 -17.58
CA TRP A 116 10.91 -4.26 -16.14
C TRP A 116 10.40 -3.05 -15.31
N ASP A 117 10.54 -1.85 -15.85
CA ASP A 117 10.17 -0.59 -15.18
C ASP A 117 8.89 0.05 -15.73
N PHE A 118 8.11 -0.71 -16.53
CA PHE A 118 6.84 -0.27 -17.10
C PHE A 118 5.92 -1.48 -17.39
N GLY A 119 4.61 -1.34 -17.21
CA GLY A 119 3.66 -2.43 -17.41
C GLY A 119 3.59 -3.39 -16.23
N ASN A 120 3.77 -4.69 -16.46
CA ASN A 120 3.72 -5.70 -15.42
C ASN A 120 4.74 -5.46 -14.30
N GLY A 121 4.25 -5.41 -13.05
CA GLY A 121 5.07 -5.09 -11.89
C GLY A 121 5.42 -3.61 -11.74
N ALA A 122 4.83 -2.73 -12.56
CA ALA A 122 5.17 -1.31 -12.62
C ALA A 122 3.95 -0.41 -12.85
N GLY A 123 2.86 -0.64 -12.09
CA GLY A 123 1.62 0.12 -12.20
C GLY A 123 1.68 1.53 -11.60
N PHE A 124 2.79 1.90 -10.96
CA PHE A 124 3.06 3.23 -10.39
C PHE A 124 1.94 3.81 -9.51
N TYR A 125 1.04 2.97 -9.02
CA TYR A 125 -0.07 3.39 -8.15
C TYR A 125 -0.82 4.63 -8.66
N VAL A 126 -1.01 4.73 -9.98
CA VAL A 126 -1.82 5.73 -10.67
C VAL A 126 -3.09 5.09 -11.25
N ASP A 127 -4.06 5.93 -11.62
CA ASP A 127 -5.17 5.53 -12.47
C ASP A 127 -4.87 6.02 -13.88
N ALA A 128 -4.57 5.10 -14.79
CA ALA A 128 -4.22 5.44 -16.16
C ALA A 128 -5.42 6.06 -16.91
N THR A 129 -5.13 7.09 -17.68
CA THR A 129 -6.12 7.79 -18.53
C THR A 129 -5.96 7.47 -20.00
N GLU A 130 -4.77 6.99 -20.40
CA GLU A 130 -4.46 6.75 -21.79
C GLU A 130 -4.70 5.30 -22.21
N SER A 131 -5.26 5.13 -23.41
CA SER A 131 -5.42 3.82 -24.04
C SER A 131 -4.05 3.27 -24.46
N PRO A 132 -3.81 1.97 -24.34
CA PRO A 132 -4.73 0.90 -23.89
C PRO A 132 -4.74 0.71 -22.37
N TRP A 133 -3.94 1.45 -21.58
CA TRP A 133 -3.69 1.23 -20.15
C TRP A 133 -4.90 1.53 -19.27
N SER A 134 -5.72 2.52 -19.64
CA SER A 134 -6.83 3.02 -18.82
C SER A 134 -7.89 1.97 -18.46
N THR A 135 -7.96 0.87 -19.21
CA THR A 135 -8.90 -0.22 -18.90
C THR A 135 -8.51 -1.01 -17.66
N ASN A 136 -7.21 -1.23 -17.45
CA ASN A 136 -6.70 -2.15 -16.44
C ASN A 136 -5.78 -1.49 -15.40
N TYR A 137 -4.98 -0.49 -15.77
CA TYR A 137 -3.95 0.09 -14.90
C TYR A 137 -4.52 1.19 -14.01
N ASN A 138 -5.49 0.82 -13.14
CA ASN A 138 -6.17 1.71 -12.19
C ASN A 138 -5.70 1.43 -10.76
N MET A 139 -4.38 1.39 -10.55
CA MET A 139 -3.76 0.92 -9.32
C MET A 139 -3.97 1.85 -8.12
N TYR A 140 -4.12 3.16 -8.34
CA TYR A 140 -4.44 4.09 -7.25
C TYR A 140 -5.83 3.78 -6.66
N SER A 141 -6.86 3.76 -7.49
CA SER A 141 -8.22 3.47 -7.04
C SER A 141 -8.36 2.03 -6.55
N TYR A 142 -7.65 1.08 -7.17
CA TYR A 142 -7.62 -0.30 -6.70
C TYR A 142 -7.12 -0.38 -5.24
N VAL A 143 -5.93 0.15 -4.96
CA VAL A 143 -5.28 0.03 -3.65
C VAL A 143 -6.02 0.82 -2.56
N HIS A 144 -6.40 2.07 -2.84
CA HIS A 144 -6.91 2.98 -1.81
C HIS A 144 -8.44 2.92 -1.63
N LYS A 145 -9.18 2.30 -2.55
CA LYS A 145 -10.64 2.21 -2.50
C LYS A 145 -11.12 0.76 -2.56
N GLU A 146 -10.99 0.08 -3.71
CA GLU A 146 -11.58 -1.24 -3.92
C GLU A 146 -11.01 -2.28 -2.95
N LEU A 147 -9.69 -2.41 -2.89
CA LEU A 147 -9.02 -3.39 -2.04
C LEU A 147 -9.38 -3.20 -0.57
N LEU A 148 -9.27 -1.97 -0.05
CA LEU A 148 -9.57 -1.68 1.36
C LEU A 148 -11.05 -1.90 1.68
N SER A 149 -11.97 -1.59 0.76
CA SER A 149 -13.40 -1.85 0.94
C SER A 149 -13.68 -3.36 1.01
N LYS A 150 -13.19 -4.13 0.04
CA LYS A 150 -13.39 -5.59 -0.02
C LYS A 150 -12.72 -6.32 1.15
N LEU A 151 -11.50 -5.91 1.56
CA LEU A 151 -10.85 -6.44 2.76
C LEU A 151 -11.61 -6.03 4.03
N GLY A 152 -12.18 -4.82 4.08
CA GLY A 152 -13.01 -4.35 5.18
C GLY A 152 -14.25 -5.21 5.42
N GLU A 153 -14.84 -5.75 4.34
CA GLU A 153 -15.93 -6.72 4.43
C GLU A 153 -15.42 -8.09 4.92
N GLN A 154 -14.35 -8.61 4.31
CA GLN A 154 -13.77 -9.92 4.60
C GLN A 154 -13.24 -10.02 6.04
N TYR A 155 -12.54 -8.98 6.52
CA TYR A 155 -11.88 -8.93 7.83
C TYR A 155 -12.59 -8.01 8.82
N SER A 156 -13.89 -7.79 8.65
CA SER A 156 -14.69 -6.88 9.46
C SER A 156 -14.66 -7.17 10.97
N LEU A 157 -14.36 -8.41 11.37
CA LEU A 157 -14.25 -8.83 12.77
C LEU A 157 -12.81 -8.80 13.30
N GLN A 158 -11.80 -8.77 12.44
CA GLN A 158 -10.39 -8.90 12.79
C GLN A 158 -9.62 -7.58 12.69
N ILE A 159 -9.89 -6.75 11.67
CA ILE A 159 -9.13 -5.55 11.37
C ILE A 159 -10.00 -4.30 11.51
N ASP A 160 -9.44 -3.28 12.15
CA ASP A 160 -10.04 -1.95 12.20
C ASP A 160 -9.54 -1.09 11.02
N PHE A 161 -10.29 -1.11 9.93
CA PHE A 161 -9.97 -0.32 8.72
C PHE A 161 -10.13 1.20 8.88
N LYS A 162 -10.59 1.69 10.05
CA LYS A 162 -10.56 3.12 10.42
C LYS A 162 -9.24 3.52 11.08
N ASN A 163 -8.41 2.54 11.43
CA ASN A 163 -7.11 2.74 12.06
C ASN A 163 -6.01 2.13 11.19
N LEU A 164 -5.71 2.78 10.07
CA LEU A 164 -4.75 2.36 9.06
C LEU A 164 -3.53 3.26 9.06
N SER A 165 -2.37 2.69 8.74
CA SER A 165 -1.14 3.40 8.35
C SER A 165 -0.63 2.85 7.02
N ILE A 166 0.30 3.56 6.38
CA ILE A 166 0.83 3.18 5.08
C ILE A 166 2.34 3.32 5.05
N VAL A 167 3.01 2.37 4.43
CA VAL A 167 4.45 2.36 4.19
C VAL A 167 4.73 1.79 2.81
N GLY A 168 5.85 2.13 2.22
CA GLY A 168 6.25 1.52 0.97
C GLY A 168 7.74 1.64 0.68
N HIS A 169 8.18 0.89 -0.31
CA HIS A 169 9.56 0.85 -0.79
C HIS A 169 9.62 1.27 -2.26
N SER A 170 10.56 2.14 -2.61
CA SER A 170 10.83 2.53 -4.00
C SER A 170 9.59 3.14 -4.69
N MET A 171 9.10 2.55 -5.77
CA MET A 171 7.82 2.85 -6.39
C MET A 171 6.66 2.78 -5.36
N GLY A 172 6.71 1.81 -4.43
CA GLY A 172 5.73 1.71 -3.35
C GLY A 172 5.88 2.81 -2.30
N GLY A 173 7.10 3.30 -2.05
CA GLY A 173 7.35 4.48 -1.22
C GLY A 173 6.73 5.73 -1.83
N TYR A 174 6.87 5.89 -3.14
CA TYR A 174 6.13 6.87 -3.92
C TYR A 174 4.61 6.72 -3.73
N GLY A 175 4.09 5.50 -3.93
CA GLY A 175 2.67 5.21 -3.76
C GLY A 175 2.15 5.50 -2.36
N ALA A 176 2.96 5.22 -1.32
CA ALA A 176 2.62 5.50 0.07
C ALA A 176 2.52 7.01 0.35
N LEU A 177 3.51 7.79 -0.07
CA LEU A 177 3.50 9.25 0.08
C LEU A 177 2.33 9.88 -0.67
N THR A 178 2.16 9.51 -1.94
CA THR A 178 1.06 10.01 -2.79
C THR A 178 -0.30 9.61 -2.23
N GLY A 179 -0.46 8.33 -1.84
CA GLY A 179 -1.70 7.81 -1.27
C GLY A 179 -2.09 8.50 0.03
N PHE A 180 -1.14 8.78 0.91
CA PHE A 180 -1.37 9.53 2.14
C PHE A 180 -1.85 10.95 1.85
N LEU A 181 -1.15 11.67 0.97
CA LEU A 181 -1.44 13.07 0.66
C LEU A 181 -2.77 13.27 -0.10
N LYS A 182 -3.15 12.30 -0.94
CA LYS A 182 -4.42 12.35 -1.69
C LYS A 182 -5.64 11.89 -0.89
N ASN A 183 -5.46 11.22 0.25
CA ASN A 183 -6.55 10.70 1.09
C ASN A 183 -6.44 11.23 2.52
N PRO A 184 -6.67 12.54 2.75
CA PRO A 184 -6.57 13.13 4.08
C PRO A 184 -7.43 12.42 5.10
N GLY A 185 -6.84 12.03 6.24
CA GLY A 185 -7.54 11.35 7.33
C GLY A 185 -7.71 9.82 7.18
N GLN A 186 -7.38 9.24 6.03
CA GLN A 186 -7.47 7.79 5.82
C GLN A 186 -6.38 7.03 6.56
N TYR A 187 -5.17 7.56 6.59
CA TYR A 187 -4.01 6.93 7.22
C TYR A 187 -3.52 7.74 8.41
N LYS A 188 -3.14 7.04 9.50
CA LYS A 188 -2.62 7.65 10.73
C LYS A 188 -1.15 8.04 10.64
N SER A 189 -0.38 7.36 9.81
CA SER A 189 1.03 7.67 9.54
C SER A 189 1.44 7.18 8.16
N VAL A 190 2.48 7.81 7.60
CA VAL A 190 3.11 7.42 6.34
C VAL A 190 4.62 7.39 6.53
N LEU A 191 5.25 6.31 6.03
CA LEU A 191 6.69 6.12 6.03
C LEU A 191 7.15 5.58 4.68
N ALA A 192 8.44 5.75 4.36
CA ALA A 192 8.97 5.24 3.11
C ALA A 192 10.42 4.77 3.23
N PHE A 193 10.74 3.71 2.48
CA PHE A 193 12.09 3.24 2.21
C PHE A 193 12.44 3.60 0.77
N ALA A 194 13.52 4.35 0.58
CA ALA A 194 14.08 4.71 -0.73
C ALA A 194 13.02 5.11 -1.78
N PRO A 195 12.10 6.06 -1.47
CA PRO A 195 10.97 6.37 -2.32
C PRO A 195 11.36 7.10 -3.60
N ILE A 196 10.63 6.87 -4.71
CA ILE A 196 10.61 7.78 -5.84
C ILE A 196 9.84 9.03 -5.41
N SER A 197 10.54 10.09 -5.03
CA SER A 197 9.92 11.20 -4.29
C SER A 197 9.44 12.35 -5.17
N ASN A 198 9.97 12.45 -6.39
CA ASN A 198 9.64 13.53 -7.32
C ASN A 198 9.56 13.01 -8.76
N PRO A 199 8.53 12.19 -9.10
CA PRO A 199 8.41 11.58 -10.41
C PRO A 199 8.36 12.58 -11.58
N LEU A 200 7.90 13.81 -11.39
CA LEU A 200 7.98 14.85 -12.42
C LEU A 200 9.40 15.18 -12.84
N ASN A 201 10.38 14.84 -12.03
CA ASN A 201 11.79 15.24 -12.21
C ASN A 201 12.72 14.03 -12.37
N CYS A 202 12.21 12.87 -12.75
CA CYS A 202 13.02 11.67 -12.97
C CYS A 202 12.56 10.89 -14.21
N ALA A 203 13.47 10.08 -14.76
CA ALA A 203 13.22 9.34 -15.99
C ALA A 203 12.09 8.30 -15.85
N TRP A 204 11.97 7.63 -14.69
CA TRP A 204 10.87 6.70 -14.46
C TRP A 204 9.51 7.39 -14.46
N GLY A 205 9.41 8.56 -13.85
CA GLY A 205 8.17 9.33 -13.87
C GLY A 205 7.82 9.83 -15.28
N GLU A 206 8.79 10.35 -16.03
CA GLU A 206 8.59 10.74 -17.43
C GLU A 206 8.06 9.58 -18.28
N LYS A 207 8.66 8.38 -18.14
CA LYS A 207 8.24 7.18 -18.85
C LYS A 207 6.84 6.73 -18.43
N CYS A 208 6.60 6.58 -17.13
CA CYS A 208 5.37 5.99 -16.63
C CYS A 208 4.17 6.95 -16.73
N PHE A 209 4.34 8.19 -16.32
CA PHE A 209 3.26 9.17 -16.40
C PHE A 209 2.97 9.55 -17.85
N GLY A 210 4.00 9.67 -18.70
CA GLY A 210 3.82 9.91 -20.12
C GLY A 210 2.96 8.86 -20.81
N ASN A 211 3.17 7.59 -20.47
CA ASN A 211 2.38 6.49 -21.03
C ASN A 211 1.02 6.28 -20.34
N TYR A 212 0.94 6.38 -19.00
CA TYR A 212 -0.31 6.16 -18.27
C TYR A 212 -1.24 7.37 -18.27
N LEU A 213 -0.70 8.59 -18.16
CA LEU A 213 -1.45 9.84 -17.98
C LEU A 213 -1.42 10.77 -19.18
N GLY A 214 -0.61 10.44 -20.20
CA GLY A 214 -0.44 11.25 -21.41
C GLY A 214 0.59 12.37 -21.25
N SER A 215 0.77 13.16 -22.33
CA SER A 215 1.82 14.18 -22.41
C SER A 215 1.53 15.47 -21.64
N ASP A 216 0.31 15.65 -21.16
CA ASP A 216 -0.08 16.83 -20.37
C ASP A 216 0.45 16.73 -18.94
N LYS A 217 1.60 17.33 -18.69
CA LYS A 217 2.26 17.31 -17.38
C LYS A 217 1.46 17.94 -16.26
N SER A 218 0.44 18.76 -16.56
CA SER A 218 -0.45 19.29 -15.52
C SER A 218 -1.25 18.19 -14.81
N LYS A 219 -1.57 17.09 -15.50
CA LYS A 219 -2.24 15.91 -14.93
C LYS A 219 -1.31 15.11 -13.99
N TRP A 220 0.01 15.19 -14.20
CA TRP A 220 1.00 14.49 -13.38
C TRP A 220 1.12 15.08 -11.98
N LEU A 221 0.85 16.37 -11.82
CA LEU A 221 0.88 17.08 -10.53
C LEU A 221 0.02 16.38 -9.46
N ALA A 222 -1.10 15.80 -9.86
CA ALA A 222 -1.99 15.05 -8.98
C ALA A 222 -1.39 13.74 -8.44
N TYR A 223 -0.23 13.34 -8.96
CA TYR A 223 0.46 12.12 -8.57
C TYR A 223 1.93 12.34 -8.15
N ASP A 224 2.39 13.59 -8.02
CA ASP A 224 3.74 13.88 -7.56
C ASP A 224 3.73 14.28 -6.08
N PRO A 225 4.32 13.48 -5.16
CA PRO A 225 4.27 13.77 -3.73
C PRO A 225 5.01 15.06 -3.37
N THR A 226 6.05 15.46 -4.11
CA THR A 226 6.78 16.73 -3.89
C THR A 226 5.90 17.93 -4.24
N HIS A 227 5.00 17.80 -5.22
CA HIS A 227 3.99 18.81 -5.50
C HIS A 227 2.85 18.74 -4.47
N LEU A 228 2.31 17.56 -4.22
CA LEU A 228 1.13 17.36 -3.36
C LEU A 228 1.35 17.85 -1.92
N ILE A 229 2.56 17.71 -1.36
CA ILE A 229 2.85 18.15 0.01
C ILE A 229 2.71 19.67 0.16
N LYS A 230 2.98 20.45 -0.89
CA LYS A 230 2.83 21.92 -0.90
C LYS A 230 1.36 22.33 -0.90
N GLU A 231 0.50 21.54 -1.52
CA GLU A 231 -0.95 21.79 -1.61
C GLU A 231 -1.74 21.22 -0.43
N TYR A 232 -1.12 20.32 0.36
CA TYR A 232 -1.79 19.64 1.45
C TYR A 232 -2.17 20.61 2.58
N LYS A 233 -3.37 20.44 3.16
CA LYS A 233 -3.91 21.33 4.21
C LYS A 233 -4.25 20.59 5.50
N GLY A 234 -3.99 19.28 5.56
CA GLY A 234 -4.26 18.46 6.75
C GLY A 234 -3.13 18.49 7.77
N GLU A 235 -3.38 17.89 8.91
CA GLU A 235 -2.31 17.55 9.86
C GLU A 235 -1.52 16.36 9.32
N ILE A 236 -0.20 16.46 9.37
CA ILE A 236 0.70 15.38 9.02
C ILE A 236 1.51 15.02 10.26
N PRO A 237 1.50 13.74 10.71
CA PRO A 237 2.50 13.26 11.65
C PRO A 237 3.89 13.40 11.01
N GLU A 238 4.93 13.36 11.82
CA GLU A 238 6.30 13.31 11.29
C GLU A 238 6.42 12.19 10.25
N ILE A 239 7.03 12.49 9.09
CA ILE A 239 7.27 11.47 8.05
C ILE A 239 8.70 10.99 8.19
N LEU A 240 8.93 9.68 8.31
CA LEU A 240 10.25 9.08 8.34
C LEU A 240 10.56 8.46 6.96
N ILE A 241 11.70 8.84 6.40
CA ILE A 241 12.24 8.28 5.16
C ILE A 241 13.66 7.79 5.41
N HIS A 242 13.90 6.49 5.14
CA HIS A 242 15.25 5.95 5.06
C HIS A 242 15.68 5.83 3.61
N GLN A 243 16.92 6.24 3.31
CA GLN A 243 17.56 6.16 2.00
C GLN A 243 18.98 5.59 2.16
N GLY A 244 19.30 4.55 1.40
CA GLY A 244 20.68 4.03 1.34
C GLY A 244 21.56 4.93 0.49
N ALA A 245 22.73 5.34 1.01
CA ALA A 245 23.66 6.18 0.28
C ALA A 245 24.37 5.44 -0.89
N ALA A 246 24.50 4.11 -0.79
CA ALA A 246 25.08 3.27 -1.85
C ALA A 246 24.05 2.76 -2.87
N ASP A 247 22.79 3.20 -2.76
CA ASP A 247 21.72 2.92 -3.71
C ASP A 247 22.01 3.63 -5.04
N SER A 248 22.19 2.86 -6.14
CA SER A 248 22.50 3.42 -7.45
C SER A 248 21.35 4.24 -8.04
N PHE A 249 20.10 3.88 -7.74
CA PHE A 249 18.92 4.65 -8.18
C PHE A 249 18.84 6.02 -7.51
N TYR A 250 19.48 6.18 -6.36
CA TYR A 250 19.64 7.44 -5.66
C TYR A 250 20.88 8.20 -6.13
N SER A 251 22.07 7.57 -6.01
CA SER A 251 23.35 8.23 -6.14
C SER A 251 23.80 8.47 -7.59
N THR A 252 23.41 7.58 -8.51
CA THR A 252 23.87 7.58 -9.92
C THR A 252 22.73 7.92 -10.88
N ASP A 253 21.61 7.24 -10.74
CA ASP A 253 20.50 7.33 -11.70
C ASP A 253 19.52 8.46 -11.37
N HIS A 254 19.63 9.03 -10.17
CA HIS A 254 18.81 10.15 -9.68
C HIS A 254 17.30 9.96 -9.81
N GLN A 255 16.82 8.71 -9.65
CA GLN A 255 15.39 8.39 -9.75
C GLN A 255 14.61 8.70 -8.47
N LEU A 256 15.27 8.71 -7.29
CA LEU A 256 14.57 8.70 -6.00
C LEU A 256 14.34 10.11 -5.42
N GLN A 257 15.35 10.95 -5.41
CA GLN A 257 15.30 12.38 -5.04
C GLN A 257 14.53 12.71 -3.73
N PRO A 258 14.80 12.03 -2.60
CA PRO A 258 14.06 12.24 -1.36
C PRO A 258 14.26 13.65 -0.77
N GLU A 259 15.36 14.32 -1.08
CA GLU A 259 15.67 15.69 -0.66
C GLU A 259 14.68 16.71 -1.25
N ASN A 260 14.19 16.48 -2.50
CA ASN A 260 13.20 17.34 -3.12
C ASN A 260 11.89 17.33 -2.34
N PHE A 261 11.45 16.15 -1.91
CA PHE A 261 10.27 16.00 -1.07
C PHE A 261 10.48 16.63 0.31
N ALA A 262 11.62 16.38 0.95
CA ALA A 262 11.93 16.94 2.26
C ALA A 262 11.99 18.47 2.24
N ALA A 263 12.57 19.05 1.18
CA ALA A 263 12.61 20.51 0.98
C ALA A 263 11.19 21.09 0.79
N ALA A 264 10.37 20.47 -0.07
CA ALA A 264 9.00 20.89 -0.31
C ALA A 264 8.13 20.79 0.94
N ALA A 265 8.30 19.73 1.74
CA ALA A 265 7.61 19.55 3.01
C ALA A 265 7.99 20.65 4.01
N LYS A 266 9.27 20.98 4.12
CA LYS A 266 9.76 22.05 4.99
C LYS A 266 9.19 23.42 4.60
N GLU A 267 9.16 23.73 3.30
CA GLU A 267 8.54 24.95 2.77
C GLU A 267 7.05 25.04 3.15
N ALA A 268 6.34 23.90 3.12
CA ALA A 268 4.93 23.79 3.50
C ALA A 268 4.69 23.73 5.02
N GLY A 269 5.75 23.72 5.85
CA GLY A 269 5.66 23.69 7.30
C GLY A 269 5.52 22.30 7.91
N TYR A 270 5.79 21.24 7.13
CA TYR A 270 5.74 19.84 7.59
C TYR A 270 7.14 19.30 7.91
N LYS A 271 7.18 18.32 8.83
CA LYS A 271 8.43 17.72 9.28
C LYS A 271 8.65 16.37 8.59
N VAL A 272 9.81 16.26 7.94
CA VAL A 272 10.33 14.99 7.37
C VAL A 272 11.65 14.67 8.06
N ASP A 273 11.74 13.49 8.66
CA ASP A 273 12.99 12.90 9.15
C ASP A 273 13.57 12.07 7.99
N LEU A 274 14.41 12.71 7.18
CA LEU A 274 15.13 12.06 6.07
C LEU A 274 16.49 11.57 6.55
N ARG A 275 16.69 10.26 6.51
CA ARG A 275 17.92 9.60 6.92
C ARG A 275 18.61 8.94 5.75
N ILE A 276 19.72 9.50 5.30
CA ILE A 276 20.59 8.90 4.30
C ILE A 276 21.65 8.09 5.04
N VAL A 277 21.67 6.79 4.78
CA VAL A 277 22.46 5.82 5.57
C VAL A 277 23.60 5.25 4.74
N ASP A 278 24.82 5.47 5.18
CA ASP A 278 26.03 5.03 4.49
C ASP A 278 26.11 3.50 4.36
N GLY A 279 26.58 3.04 3.21
CA GLY A 279 26.86 1.63 2.90
C GLY A 279 25.65 0.78 2.55
N TYR A 280 24.44 1.29 2.67
CA TYR A 280 23.24 0.56 2.28
C TYR A 280 22.80 0.84 0.85
N ASP A 281 22.34 -0.23 0.19
CA ASP A 281 21.82 -0.22 -1.17
C ASP A 281 20.28 -0.09 -1.23
N HIS A 282 19.66 -0.52 -2.34
CA HIS A 282 18.22 -0.47 -2.58
C HIS A 282 17.46 -1.72 -2.13
N LEU A 283 18.15 -2.79 -1.71
CA LEU A 283 17.58 -4.12 -1.58
C LEU A 283 16.88 -4.36 -0.22
N TYR A 284 16.27 -5.53 -0.09
CA TYR A 284 15.59 -5.93 1.16
C TYR A 284 16.54 -6.08 2.36
N PHE A 285 17.85 -6.20 2.16
CA PHE A 285 18.86 -6.13 3.25
C PHE A 285 18.82 -4.76 3.96
N PHE A 286 18.67 -3.68 3.18
CA PHE A 286 18.44 -2.34 3.69
C PHE A 286 17.12 -2.25 4.44
N ILE A 287 16.00 -2.66 3.83
CA ILE A 287 14.67 -2.60 4.44
C ILE A 287 14.64 -3.35 5.77
N SER A 288 15.12 -4.61 5.79
CA SER A 288 15.11 -5.45 6.99
C SER A 288 15.96 -4.91 8.13
N SER A 289 16.98 -4.10 7.82
CA SER A 289 17.84 -3.46 8.83
C SER A 289 17.14 -2.33 9.59
N PHE A 290 16.16 -1.66 8.97
CA PHE A 290 15.46 -0.51 9.57
C PHE A 290 13.96 -0.75 9.79
N VAL A 291 13.46 -1.93 9.49
CA VAL A 291 12.02 -2.26 9.60
C VAL A 291 11.50 -2.14 11.03
N GLU A 292 12.31 -2.42 12.05
CA GLU A 292 11.89 -2.28 13.45
C GLU A 292 11.52 -0.83 13.78
N GLU A 293 12.30 0.12 13.32
CA GLU A 293 12.04 1.53 13.56
C GLU A 293 10.76 1.99 12.89
N HIS A 294 10.53 1.58 11.62
CA HIS A 294 9.28 1.82 10.92
C HIS A 294 8.08 1.18 11.63
N ALA A 295 8.22 -0.05 12.09
CA ALA A 295 7.16 -0.74 12.83
C ALA A 295 6.82 -0.05 14.15
N LYS A 296 7.82 0.41 14.92
CA LYS A 296 7.61 1.19 16.15
C LYS A 296 6.90 2.50 15.87
N PHE A 297 7.31 3.19 14.81
CA PHE A 297 6.70 4.45 14.42
C PHE A 297 5.21 4.25 14.09
N HIS A 298 4.87 3.28 13.26
CA HIS A 298 3.48 2.95 12.97
C HIS A 298 2.71 2.55 14.22
N ALA A 299 3.27 1.69 15.07
CA ALA A 299 2.63 1.26 16.31
C ALA A 299 2.26 2.44 17.22
N LYS A 300 3.15 3.44 17.34
CA LYS A 300 2.89 4.70 18.08
C LYS A 300 1.65 5.42 17.54
N TYR A 301 1.58 5.65 16.22
CA TYR A 301 0.47 6.40 15.61
C TYR A 301 -0.82 5.59 15.50
N LEU A 302 -0.74 4.28 15.56
CA LEU A 302 -1.88 3.36 15.65
C LEU A 302 -2.39 3.20 17.10
N GLY A 303 -1.75 3.85 18.09
CA GLY A 303 -2.15 3.79 19.48
C GLY A 303 -1.79 2.47 20.18
N LEU A 304 -0.79 1.76 19.69
CA LEU A 304 -0.33 0.48 20.24
C LEU A 304 0.78 0.69 21.29
N LYS A 305 0.93 -0.29 22.19
CA LYS A 305 2.02 -0.29 23.17
C LYS A 305 3.32 -0.70 22.48
N LEU A 306 4.41 0.02 22.76
CA LEU A 306 5.76 -0.28 22.28
C LEU A 306 6.51 -1.23 23.23
#